data_dbe73e67ffd2e183365d72e2d06accbb
#
_entry.id   dbe73e67ffd2e183365d72e2d06accbb
#
_cell.length_a   1.000
_cell.length_b   1.000
_cell.length_c   1.000
_cell.angle_alpha   90.00
_cell.angle_beta   90.00
_cell.angle_gamma   90.00
#
_symmetry.space_group_name_H-M   'P 1'
#
loop_
_entity.id
_entity.type
_entity.pdbx_description
1 polymer ?
#
loop_
_entity_poly.entity_id
_entity_poly.type
_entity_poly.pdbx_seq_one_letter_code
_entity_poly.pdbx_strand_id
1 'polypeptide(L)'
;MIRDIGEAVGNTVLEAAGRAAARTQERRNLGVDLLESDDAYLAVFDTPGAPGSDIQARYEDGTIIVRVDRFRDHREGFEMRFPGRGLALDGRVELPPEASVNPAGATATARDNGTLHVRVPKAGE
;
A
#
# COMPACT_ATOMS: atom_id res chain seq x y z
N MET A 1 6.26 -6.61 13.60
CA MET A 1 6.35 -6.95 12.37
C MET A 1 5.27 -6.56 11.51
N ILE A 2 5.65 -6.11 10.43
CA ILE A 2 4.77 -5.57 9.60
C ILE A 2 4.07 -6.46 8.79
N ARG A 3 4.59 -7.54 8.51
CA ARG A 3 3.97 -8.45 7.61
C ARG A 3 2.55 -8.67 7.93
N ASP A 4 2.15 -8.34 9.12
CA ASP A 4 0.81 -8.62 9.51
C ASP A 4 -0.25 -7.78 8.88
N ILE A 5 0.12 -6.66 8.35
CA ILE A 5 -0.86 -5.78 7.79
C ILE A 5 -1.65 -6.43 6.66
N GLY A 6 -0.97 -6.95 5.69
CA GLY A 6 -1.64 -7.58 4.57
C GLY A 6 -2.41 -8.80 4.97
N GLU A 7 -1.83 -9.62 5.84
CA GLU A 7 -2.50 -10.81 6.28
C GLU A 7 -3.73 -10.51 7.09
N ALA A 8 -3.63 -9.52 7.95
CA ALA A 8 -4.76 -9.16 8.77
C ALA A 8 -5.93 -8.73 7.92
N VAL A 9 -5.67 -7.99 6.87
CA VAL A 9 -6.73 -7.54 5.99
C VAL A 9 -7.37 -8.74 5.30
N GLY A 10 -6.58 -9.65 4.79
CA GLY A 10 -7.10 -10.82 4.13
C GLY A 10 -7.94 -11.69 5.04
N ASN A 11 -7.42 -11.94 6.23
CA ASN A 11 -8.13 -12.78 7.17
C ASN A 11 -9.43 -12.15 7.60
N THR A 12 -9.42 -10.86 7.80
CA THR A 12 -10.62 -10.18 8.22
C THR A 12 -11.73 -10.33 7.20
N VAL A 13 -11.40 -10.20 5.95
CA VAL A 13 -12.38 -10.32 4.90
C VAL A 13 -12.94 -11.72 4.85
N LEU A 14 -12.11 -12.72 5.02
CA LEU A 14 -12.56 -14.08 4.92
C LEU A 14 -13.41 -14.54 6.09
N GLU A 15 -13.15 -14.03 7.24
CA GLU A 15 -13.83 -14.50 8.43
C GLU A 15 -15.25 -14.10 8.64
N ALA A 16 -15.67 -12.99 8.18
CA ALA A 16 -16.96 -12.50 8.55
C ALA A 16 -17.75 -12.08 7.35
N ALA A 17 -18.45 -13.03 6.79
CA ALA A 17 -19.22 -12.76 5.61
C ALA A 17 -20.18 -11.59 5.82
N GLY A 18 -20.88 -11.56 6.92
CA GLY A 18 -21.85 -10.51 7.16
C GLY A 18 -21.22 -9.15 7.33
N ARG A 19 -20.08 -9.11 8.02
CA ARG A 19 -19.43 -7.84 8.24
C ARG A 19 -18.41 -7.54 7.17
N ALA A 20 -18.12 -8.52 6.36
CA ALA A 20 -17.13 -8.35 5.31
C ALA A 20 -17.52 -7.26 4.32
N ALA A 21 -18.79 -7.15 4.03
CA ALA A 21 -19.23 -6.15 3.08
C ALA A 21 -18.92 -4.74 3.57
N ALA A 22 -19.17 -4.46 4.84
CA ALA A 22 -18.89 -3.15 5.38
C ALA A 22 -17.39 -2.87 5.39
N ARG A 23 -16.60 -3.88 5.75
CA ARG A 23 -15.16 -3.68 5.77
C ARG A 23 -14.62 -3.52 4.37
N THR A 24 -15.16 -4.26 3.43
CA THR A 24 -14.71 -4.18 2.05
C THR A 24 -14.90 -2.79 1.48
N GLN A 25 -15.93 -2.09 1.90
CA GLN A 25 -16.14 -0.74 1.43
C GLN A 25 -15.06 0.22 1.90
N GLU A 26 -14.41 -0.09 3.00
CA GLU A 26 -13.38 0.79 3.54
C GLU A 26 -11.96 0.29 3.28
N ARG A 27 -11.80 -0.90 2.75
CA ARG A 27 -10.49 -1.45 2.47
C ARG A 27 -10.38 -1.79 1.00
N ARG A 28 -9.27 -1.43 0.40
CA ARG A 28 -9.05 -1.68 -1.03
C ARG A 28 -7.59 -2.02 -1.25
N ASN A 29 -7.34 -2.81 -2.26
CA ASN A 29 -5.98 -3.09 -2.68
C ASN A 29 -5.51 -1.99 -3.61
N LEU A 30 -4.25 -1.61 -3.47
CA LEU A 30 -3.67 -0.59 -4.33
C LEU A 30 -3.15 -1.25 -5.60
N GLY A 31 -3.35 -0.58 -6.71
CA GLY A 31 -2.71 -1.01 -7.95
C GLY A 31 -1.23 -0.77 -7.88
N VAL A 32 -0.43 -1.62 -8.49
CA VAL A 32 1.01 -1.48 -8.47
C VAL A 32 1.65 -2.01 -9.74
N ASP A 33 2.65 -1.30 -10.23
CA ASP A 33 3.51 -1.76 -11.30
C ASP A 33 4.88 -2.00 -10.72
N LEU A 34 5.55 -3.08 -11.12
CA LEU A 34 6.91 -3.32 -10.70
C LEU A 34 7.80 -3.22 -11.93
N LEU A 35 8.81 -2.35 -11.86
CA LEU A 35 9.73 -2.12 -12.96
C LEU A 35 11.13 -2.47 -12.50
N GLU A 36 11.99 -2.78 -13.42
CA GLU A 36 13.35 -3.14 -13.09
C GLU A 36 14.32 -2.44 -14.03
N SER A 37 15.41 -1.92 -13.49
CA SER A 37 16.49 -1.36 -14.26
C SER A 37 17.74 -2.14 -13.93
N ASP A 38 18.87 -1.73 -14.48
CA ASP A 38 20.14 -2.41 -14.21
C ASP A 38 20.50 -2.30 -12.73
N ASP A 39 20.10 -1.25 -12.05
CA ASP A 39 20.54 -1.00 -10.69
C ASP A 39 19.45 -0.93 -9.64
N ALA A 40 18.19 -1.06 -10.02
CA ALA A 40 17.14 -0.96 -9.02
C ALA A 40 15.82 -1.59 -9.48
N TYR A 41 14.97 -1.88 -8.51
CA TYR A 41 13.57 -2.19 -8.77
C TYR A 41 12.78 -0.93 -8.39
N LEU A 42 11.72 -0.66 -9.12
CA LEU A 42 10.86 0.46 -8.84
C LEU A 42 9.41 -0.01 -8.82
N ALA A 43 8.76 0.17 -7.69
CA ALA A 43 7.35 -0.15 -7.56
C ALA A 43 6.57 1.15 -7.61
N VAL A 44 5.56 1.22 -8.45
CA VAL A 44 4.72 2.41 -8.58
C VAL A 44 3.33 2.03 -8.10
N PHE A 45 2.95 2.54 -6.94
CA PHE A 45 1.64 2.25 -6.36
C PHE A 45 0.69 3.40 -6.59
N ASP A 46 -0.57 3.08 -6.85
CA ASP A 46 -1.60 4.12 -6.90
C ASP A 46 -2.01 4.46 -5.48
N THR A 47 -1.86 5.71 -5.09
CA THR A 47 -2.21 6.14 -3.74
C THR A 47 -3.13 7.35 -3.81
N PRO A 48 -4.35 7.16 -4.33
CA PRO A 48 -5.21 8.28 -4.63
C PRO A 48 -5.63 9.08 -3.41
N GLY A 49 -5.48 10.37 -3.52
CA GLY A 49 -5.99 11.28 -2.50
C GLY A 49 -5.31 11.20 -1.16
N ALA A 50 -4.07 10.70 -1.11
CA ALA A 50 -3.38 10.57 0.16
C ALA A 50 -2.11 11.42 0.17
N PRO A 51 -1.95 12.29 1.16
CA PRO A 51 -0.69 13.00 1.31
C PRO A 51 0.38 12.02 1.79
N GLY A 52 1.63 12.33 1.51
CA GLY A 52 2.72 11.44 1.88
C GLY A 52 2.77 11.09 3.35
N SER A 53 2.28 11.98 4.21
CA SER A 53 2.29 11.73 5.65
C SER A 53 1.36 10.60 6.07
N ASP A 54 0.41 10.23 5.21
CA ASP A 54 -0.53 9.16 5.52
C ASP A 54 -0.16 7.86 4.84
N ILE A 55 1.04 7.80 4.25
CA ILE A 55 1.50 6.63 3.52
C ILE A 55 2.68 6.00 4.23
N GLN A 56 2.63 4.70 4.40
CA GLN A 56 3.75 3.95 4.97
C GLN A 56 4.21 2.93 3.95
N ALA A 57 5.52 2.84 3.76
CA ALA A 57 6.10 1.87 2.84
C ALA A 57 7.14 1.06 3.59
N ARG A 58 7.17 -0.24 3.33
CA ARG A 58 8.10 -1.15 3.99
C ARG A 58 8.61 -2.18 3.03
N TYR A 59 9.77 -2.71 3.34
CA TYR A 59 10.34 -3.83 2.62
C TYR A 59 10.54 -4.96 3.63
N GLU A 60 10.07 -6.15 3.27
CA GLU A 60 10.24 -7.29 4.16
C GLU A 60 10.34 -8.55 3.34
N ASP A 61 11.46 -9.24 3.45
CA ASP A 61 11.67 -10.54 2.81
C ASP A 61 11.29 -10.56 1.34
N GLY A 62 11.80 -9.62 0.58
CA GLY A 62 11.56 -9.58 -0.85
C GLY A 62 10.23 -8.99 -1.26
N THR A 63 9.49 -8.45 -0.33
CA THR A 63 8.17 -7.88 -0.62
C THR A 63 8.14 -6.41 -0.24
N ILE A 64 7.63 -5.58 -1.14
CA ILE A 64 7.41 -4.17 -0.86
C ILE A 64 5.95 -4.04 -0.43
N ILE A 65 5.71 -3.46 0.73
CA ILE A 65 4.38 -3.34 1.31
C ILE A 65 4.08 -1.87 1.53
N VAL A 66 2.91 -1.41 1.08
CA VAL A 66 2.51 -0.02 1.25
C VAL A 66 1.14 0.00 1.91
N ARG A 67 0.98 0.88 2.87
CA ARG A 67 -0.29 1.09 3.53
C ARG A 67 -0.62 2.56 3.50
N VAL A 68 -1.87 2.86 3.19
CA VAL A 68 -2.37 4.23 3.16
C VAL A 68 -3.58 4.28 4.07
N ASP A 69 -3.57 5.22 5.02
CA ASP A 69 -4.71 5.45 5.89
C ASP A 69 -5.30 6.79 5.51
N ARG A 70 -6.56 6.78 5.12
CA ARG A 70 -7.24 8.01 4.75
C ARG A 70 -8.31 8.29 5.78
N PHE A 71 -8.70 9.55 5.89
CA PHE A 71 -9.68 9.96 6.87
C PHE A 71 -10.78 10.74 6.19
N ARG A 72 -11.97 10.69 6.79
CA ARG A 72 -13.09 11.45 6.27
C ARG A 72 -13.14 12.78 6.96
N ASP A 73 -13.42 13.83 6.20
CA ASP A 73 -13.64 15.13 6.77
C ASP A 73 -14.99 15.14 7.46
N HIS A 74 -15.04 15.78 8.59
CA HIS A 74 -16.33 15.95 9.27
C HIS A 74 -17.10 17.04 8.54
N ARG A 75 -18.38 16.77 8.25
CA ARG A 75 -19.22 17.73 7.57
C ARG A 75 -20.41 17.99 8.44
N GLU A 76 -20.40 19.14 9.09
CA GLU A 76 -21.46 19.48 10.00
C GLU A 76 -22.80 19.54 9.29
N GLY A 77 -23.82 18.96 9.86
CA GLY A 77 -25.13 18.95 9.25
C GLY A 77 -25.38 17.80 8.30
N PHE A 78 -24.35 16.96 8.06
CA PHE A 78 -24.52 15.82 7.20
C PHE A 78 -24.33 14.53 7.95
N GLU A 79 -25.12 13.51 7.61
CA GLU A 79 -24.99 12.19 8.20
C GLU A 79 -24.51 11.21 7.12
N MET A 80 -23.64 10.29 7.51
CA MET A 80 -23.15 9.28 6.58
C MET A 80 -24.29 8.33 6.22
N ARG A 81 -24.58 8.18 4.94
CA ARG A 81 -25.60 7.25 4.48
C ARG A 81 -25.01 6.05 3.78
N PHE A 82 -23.88 6.22 3.11
CA PHE A 82 -23.26 5.13 2.40
C PHE A 82 -21.76 5.30 2.41
N PRO A 83 -21.04 4.50 3.20
CA PRO A 83 -19.58 4.59 3.29
C PRO A 83 -18.93 3.78 2.18
N GLY A 84 -18.81 4.39 1.02
CA GLY A 84 -18.28 3.68 -0.12
C GLY A 84 -16.82 3.94 -0.48
N ARG A 85 -16.16 4.86 0.25
CA ARG A 85 -14.75 5.13 -0.05
C ARG A 85 -13.87 4.23 0.79
N GLY A 86 -12.81 3.70 0.18
CA GLY A 86 -11.83 2.93 0.92
C GLY A 86 -10.99 3.85 1.79
N LEU A 87 -10.92 3.60 3.08
CA LEU A 87 -10.13 4.42 3.99
C LEU A 87 -8.83 3.76 4.36
N ALA A 88 -8.77 2.44 4.35
CA ALA A 88 -7.53 1.73 4.59
C ALA A 88 -7.15 1.03 3.29
N LEU A 89 -6.07 1.46 2.69
CA LEU A 89 -5.63 0.92 1.41
C LEU A 89 -4.30 0.21 1.61
N ASP A 90 -4.18 -0.99 1.07
CA ASP A 90 -2.97 -1.78 1.20
C ASP A 90 -2.51 -2.22 -0.17
N GLY A 91 -1.21 -2.27 -0.37
CA GLY A 91 -0.64 -2.78 -1.58
C GLY A 91 0.61 -3.56 -1.27
N ARG A 92 0.91 -4.54 -2.08
CA ARG A 92 2.16 -5.27 -1.91
C ARG A 92 2.57 -5.85 -3.25
N VAL A 93 3.87 -5.97 -3.42
CA VAL A 93 4.41 -6.60 -4.62
C VAL A 93 5.68 -7.34 -4.23
N GLU A 94 5.82 -8.56 -4.71
CA GLU A 94 7.00 -9.36 -4.44
C GLU A 94 8.01 -9.13 -5.53
N LEU A 95 9.27 -8.98 -5.14
CA LEU A 95 10.35 -8.90 -6.11
C LEU A 95 10.61 -10.30 -6.66
N PRO A 96 11.23 -10.41 -7.84
CA PRO A 96 11.54 -11.73 -8.39
C PRO A 96 12.37 -12.54 -7.41
N PRO A 97 12.22 -13.86 -7.40
CA PRO A 97 12.93 -14.69 -6.42
C PRO A 97 14.44 -14.54 -6.45
N GLU A 98 14.98 -14.23 -7.62
CA GLU A 98 16.40 -14.09 -7.78
C GLU A 98 16.91 -12.70 -7.38
N ALA A 99 16.03 -11.80 -6.95
CA ALA A 99 16.43 -10.43 -6.67
C ALA A 99 17.40 -10.37 -5.50
N SER A 100 18.45 -9.59 -5.66
CA SER A 100 19.40 -9.34 -4.61
C SER A 100 19.44 -7.83 -4.45
N VAL A 101 18.97 -7.33 -3.34
CA VAL A 101 18.76 -5.90 -3.17
C VAL A 101 19.40 -5.37 -1.89
N ASN A 102 19.50 -4.06 -1.83
CA ASN A 102 20.00 -3.36 -0.66
C ASN A 102 18.82 -2.58 -0.05
N PRO A 103 18.06 -3.18 0.87
CA PRO A 103 16.89 -2.49 1.41
C PRO A 103 17.22 -1.22 2.17
N ALA A 104 18.44 -1.13 2.71
CA ALA A 104 18.82 0.07 3.46
C ALA A 104 18.86 1.30 2.56
N GLY A 105 19.02 1.10 1.26
CA GLY A 105 19.04 2.22 0.32
C GLY A 105 17.68 2.50 -0.30
N ALA A 106 16.63 1.82 0.15
CA ALA A 106 15.32 2.00 -0.45
C ALA A 106 14.76 3.39 -0.11
N THR A 107 14.02 3.96 -1.06
CA THR A 107 13.38 5.26 -0.87
C THR A 107 11.93 5.17 -1.33
N ALA A 108 11.09 6.00 -0.74
CA ALA A 108 9.69 6.10 -1.12
C ALA A 108 9.37 7.57 -1.34
N THR A 109 8.78 7.88 -2.49
CA THR A 109 8.50 9.27 -2.86
C THR A 109 7.05 9.38 -3.33
N ALA A 110 6.27 10.17 -2.63
CA ALA A 110 4.91 10.46 -3.06
C ALA A 110 4.94 11.51 -4.15
N ARG A 111 4.20 11.26 -5.23
CA ARG A 111 4.20 12.15 -6.38
C ARG A 111 2.89 12.89 -6.45
N ASP A 112 2.92 14.05 -7.09
CA ASP A 112 1.71 14.88 -7.20
C ASP A 112 0.63 14.21 -8.03
N ASN A 113 0.98 13.25 -8.85
CA ASN A 113 -0.01 12.59 -9.70
C ASN A 113 -0.76 11.47 -8.99
N GLY A 114 -0.61 11.34 -7.70
CA GLY A 114 -1.33 10.33 -6.95
C GLY A 114 -0.67 8.97 -6.92
N THR A 115 0.64 8.91 -7.18
CA THR A 115 1.36 7.65 -7.09
C THR A 115 2.45 7.74 -6.05
N LEU A 116 2.88 6.58 -5.56
CA LEU A 116 4.01 6.46 -4.67
C LEU A 116 5.06 5.63 -5.37
N HIS A 117 6.27 6.14 -5.49
CA HIS A 117 7.37 5.43 -6.09
C HIS A 117 8.26 4.87 -5.00
N VAL A 118 8.40 3.55 -4.96
CA VAL A 118 9.29 2.91 -4.00
C VAL A 118 10.42 2.31 -4.79
N ARG A 119 11.64 2.83 -4.59
CA ARG A 119 12.81 2.38 -5.30
C ARG A 119 13.68 1.57 -4.38
N VAL A 120 14.03 0.36 -4.79
CA VAL A 120 14.88 -0.52 -3.98
C VAL A 120 16.11 -0.83 -4.81
N PRO A 121 17.28 -0.31 -4.43
CA PRO A 121 18.49 -0.55 -5.23
C PRO A 121 18.93 -1.99 -5.15
N LYS A 122 19.50 -2.48 -6.24
CA LYS A 122 20.08 -3.81 -6.25
C LYS A 122 21.35 -3.80 -5.40
N ALA A 123 21.68 -4.96 -4.86
CA ALA A 123 22.86 -5.07 -4.05
C ALA A 123 24.09 -4.82 -4.92
N GLY A 124 25.01 -4.03 -4.40
CA GLY A 124 26.21 -3.74 -5.13
C GLY A 124 27.20 -4.89 -5.06
N GLU A 125 28.28 -4.76 -5.81
CA GLU A 125 29.29 -5.78 -5.81
C GLU A 125 30.12 -5.77 -4.61
#